data_a0e80fc49567ee6e094ea0012072c769
#
_entry.id   a0e80fc49567ee6e094ea0012072c769
#
_cell.length_a   1.000
_cell.length_b   1.000
_cell.length_c   1.000
_cell.angle_alpha   90.00
_cell.angle_beta   90.00
_cell.angle_gamma   90.00
#
_symmetry.space_group_name_H-M   'P 1'
#
loop_
_entity.id
_entity.type
_entity.pdbx_description
1 polymer ?
#
loop_
_entity_poly.entity_id
_entity_poly.type
_entity_poly.pdbx_seq_one_letter_code
_entity_poly.pdbx_strand_id
1 'polypeptide(L)'
;TFPFTSSELTMETGIVYGINEHNDSLVIFDRFKMENANMVIFAKSGAGKSYTVKLEILRQLMFDTEIIVLDPEHEYEELCKMVNGEYINFTFGSQAKINPFDLSNLYEEGENELGQKILSLHGLLKVMLGEMTPQQEAILDRAIIASYKAKGITPDPNTQTNTPPLMEDLYKALVGMEQDESDDLAARLEKFITGSFRGIFDKPSNVDIQSPFTVFSVKEMEEELR
;
A
#
# COMPACT_ATOMS: atom_id res chain seq x y z
N THR A 1 -7.57 -0.26 -34.06
CA THR A 1 -6.64 0.75 -34.56
C THR A 1 -6.60 1.93 -33.61
N PHE A 2 -5.50 2.10 -32.89
CA PHE A 2 -5.27 3.31 -32.11
C PHE A 2 -4.96 4.44 -33.09
N PRO A 3 -5.63 5.58 -33.03
CA PRO A 3 -5.39 6.69 -33.95
C PRO A 3 -4.18 7.51 -33.49
N PHE A 4 -2.98 6.94 -33.53
CA PHE A 4 -1.77 7.74 -33.36
C PHE A 4 -1.50 8.48 -34.64
N THR A 5 -1.75 9.77 -34.67
CA THR A 5 -1.53 10.65 -35.80
C THR A 5 -0.20 11.39 -35.76
N SER A 6 0.58 11.25 -34.68
CA SER A 6 1.88 11.88 -34.53
C SER A 6 3.01 10.93 -34.92
N SER A 7 3.86 11.35 -35.85
CA SER A 7 5.10 10.66 -36.21
C SER A 7 6.23 10.94 -35.23
N GLU A 8 6.09 11.95 -34.36
CA GLU A 8 7.07 12.31 -33.35
C GLU A 8 6.49 12.07 -31.96
N LEU A 9 7.16 11.21 -31.22
CA LEU A 9 6.83 10.83 -29.81
C LEU A 9 7.95 11.30 -28.88
N THR A 10 8.48 12.50 -29.12
CA THR A 10 9.59 13.06 -28.36
C THR A 10 9.10 14.26 -27.56
N MET A 11 9.19 14.16 -26.23
CA MET A 11 9.01 15.29 -25.30
C MET A 11 10.36 15.91 -24.95
N GLU A 12 10.36 17.16 -24.50
CA GLU A 12 11.58 17.86 -24.07
C GLU A 12 12.18 17.24 -22.78
N THR A 13 11.36 16.60 -21.98
CA THR A 13 11.75 15.96 -20.71
C THR A 13 11.11 14.57 -20.64
N GLY A 14 11.66 13.73 -19.78
CA GLY A 14 11.16 12.38 -19.55
C GLY A 14 12.22 11.31 -19.71
N ILE A 15 11.79 10.07 -19.70
CA ILE A 15 12.67 8.92 -19.89
C ILE A 15 12.64 8.44 -21.34
N VAL A 16 13.75 7.85 -21.80
CA VAL A 16 13.83 7.24 -23.13
C VAL A 16 13.12 5.88 -23.09
N TYR A 17 12.09 5.69 -23.90
CA TYR A 17 11.42 4.39 -24.06
C TYR A 17 12.06 3.53 -25.15
N GLY A 18 12.61 4.16 -26.20
CA GLY A 18 13.23 3.44 -27.31
C GLY A 18 13.51 4.34 -28.49
N ILE A 19 13.63 3.70 -29.66
CA ILE A 19 13.79 4.35 -30.98
C ILE A 19 12.54 4.05 -31.80
N ASN A 20 11.99 5.08 -32.41
CA ASN A 20 10.85 4.94 -33.31
C ASN A 20 11.30 4.28 -34.64
N GLU A 21 10.74 3.10 -34.91
CA GLU A 21 11.09 2.31 -36.10
C GLU A 21 10.75 3.00 -37.45
N HIS A 22 9.90 4.04 -37.43
CA HIS A 22 9.49 4.72 -38.69
C HIS A 22 10.43 5.86 -39.10
N ASN A 23 11.08 6.52 -38.16
CA ASN A 23 11.87 7.72 -38.41
C ASN A 23 13.18 7.80 -37.63
N ASP A 24 13.57 6.72 -36.97
CA ASP A 24 14.79 6.59 -36.14
C ASP A 24 14.94 7.67 -35.05
N SER A 25 13.86 8.35 -34.69
CA SER A 25 13.87 9.32 -33.59
C SER A 25 13.81 8.65 -32.25
N LEU A 26 14.36 9.29 -31.19
CA LEU A 26 14.20 8.83 -29.83
C LEU A 26 12.74 9.00 -29.38
N VAL A 27 12.21 8.01 -28.70
CA VAL A 27 10.93 8.11 -28.00
C VAL A 27 11.23 8.51 -26.55
N ILE A 28 11.02 9.78 -26.24
CA ILE A 28 11.18 10.36 -24.90
C ILE A 28 9.79 10.75 -24.42
N PHE A 29 9.42 10.27 -23.25
CA PHE A 29 8.07 10.49 -22.72
C PHE A 29 8.11 10.71 -21.22
N ASP A 30 7.40 11.76 -20.77
CA ASP A 30 7.19 12.12 -19.39
C ASP A 30 5.70 11.97 -19.05
N ARG A 31 5.34 10.82 -18.45
CA ARG A 31 3.94 10.56 -18.10
C ARG A 31 3.42 11.46 -17.01
N PHE A 32 4.29 11.99 -16.13
CA PHE A 32 3.90 12.88 -15.05
C PHE A 32 3.49 14.28 -15.51
N LYS A 33 3.77 14.62 -16.78
CA LYS A 33 3.25 15.83 -17.44
C LYS A 33 1.89 15.64 -18.08
N MET A 34 1.36 14.41 -18.07
CA MET A 34 0.03 14.13 -18.59
C MET A 34 -1.04 14.47 -17.53
N GLU A 35 -2.25 14.72 -17.99
CA GLU A 35 -3.43 14.92 -17.12
C GLU A 35 -3.65 13.72 -16.16
N ASN A 36 -3.28 12.53 -16.62
CA ASN A 36 -3.28 11.30 -15.84
C ASN A 36 -1.99 10.51 -16.11
N ALA A 37 -1.22 10.27 -15.05
CA ALA A 37 0.07 9.56 -15.15
C ALA A 37 -0.04 8.03 -15.11
N ASN A 38 -1.25 7.47 -14.99
CA ASN A 38 -1.45 6.02 -14.97
C ASN A 38 -1.04 5.37 -16.27
N MET A 39 -0.38 4.22 -16.19
CA MET A 39 0.07 3.44 -17.32
C MET A 39 -0.34 1.97 -17.16
N VAL A 40 -0.76 1.35 -18.27
CA VAL A 40 -1.06 -0.07 -18.33
C VAL A 40 -0.19 -0.72 -19.41
N ILE A 41 0.47 -1.83 -19.07
CA ILE A 41 1.35 -2.56 -19.97
C ILE A 41 0.75 -3.93 -20.26
N PHE A 42 0.38 -4.17 -21.52
CA PHE A 42 -0.12 -5.44 -22.02
C PHE A 42 0.96 -6.14 -22.84
N ALA A 43 1.24 -7.39 -22.50
CA ALA A 43 2.17 -8.21 -23.26
C ALA A 43 1.80 -9.70 -23.14
N LYS A 44 2.15 -10.49 -24.17
CA LYS A 44 2.12 -11.94 -24.07
C LYS A 44 3.19 -12.39 -23.07
N SER A 45 3.00 -13.57 -22.47
CA SER A 45 4.02 -14.18 -21.63
C SER A 45 5.35 -14.30 -22.39
N GLY A 46 6.46 -13.93 -21.75
CA GLY A 46 7.79 -13.93 -22.37
C GLY A 46 8.09 -12.76 -23.32
N ALA A 47 7.16 -11.83 -23.57
CA ALA A 47 7.38 -10.70 -24.48
C ALA A 47 8.16 -9.53 -23.87
N GLY A 48 8.68 -9.66 -22.63
CA GLY A 48 9.51 -8.62 -22.01
C GLY A 48 8.75 -7.60 -21.17
N LYS A 49 7.49 -7.85 -20.76
CA LYS A 49 6.72 -6.94 -19.89
C LYS A 49 7.50 -6.51 -18.65
N SER A 50 7.92 -7.47 -17.81
CA SER A 50 8.67 -7.19 -16.58
C SER A 50 10.03 -6.54 -16.85
N TYR A 51 10.69 -6.88 -17.97
CA TYR A 51 11.92 -6.22 -18.39
C TYR A 51 11.71 -4.73 -18.68
N THR A 52 10.65 -4.40 -19.43
CA THR A 52 10.30 -3.02 -19.74
C THR A 52 10.00 -2.21 -18.47
N VAL A 53 9.25 -2.78 -17.54
CA VAL A 53 8.96 -2.14 -16.25
C VAL A 53 10.24 -1.93 -15.42
N LYS A 54 11.11 -2.93 -15.34
CA LYS A 54 12.39 -2.81 -14.64
C LYS A 54 13.29 -1.73 -15.24
N LEU A 55 13.30 -1.64 -16.56
CA LEU A 55 14.07 -0.60 -17.27
C LEU A 55 13.49 0.80 -17.01
N GLU A 56 12.17 0.93 -16.94
CA GLU A 56 11.50 2.18 -16.59
C GLU A 56 11.85 2.58 -15.15
N ILE A 57 11.76 1.65 -14.19
CA ILE A 57 12.14 1.87 -12.80
C ILE A 57 13.58 2.43 -12.71
N LEU A 58 14.56 1.76 -13.34
CA LEU A 58 15.95 2.22 -13.34
C LEU A 58 16.11 3.63 -13.90
N ARG A 59 15.34 3.96 -14.95
CA ARG A 59 15.39 5.30 -15.56
C ARG A 59 14.74 6.36 -14.69
N GLN A 60 13.65 6.03 -14.01
CA GLN A 60 12.97 6.95 -13.08
C GLN A 60 13.80 7.21 -11.83
N LEU A 61 14.51 6.21 -11.31
CA LEU A 61 15.43 6.39 -10.18
C LEU A 61 16.56 7.38 -10.48
N MET A 62 16.94 7.58 -11.76
CA MET A 62 17.91 8.60 -12.16
C MET A 62 17.39 10.03 -12.02
N PHE A 63 16.10 10.21 -11.83
CA PHE A 63 15.44 11.49 -11.61
C PHE A 63 14.93 11.67 -10.17
N ASP A 64 15.53 10.95 -9.22
CA ASP A 64 15.18 10.96 -7.80
C ASP A 64 13.70 10.65 -7.53
N THR A 65 13.06 9.84 -8.40
CA THR A 65 11.68 9.40 -8.22
C THR A 65 11.64 8.30 -7.17
N GLU A 66 10.78 8.46 -6.17
CA GLU A 66 10.48 7.40 -5.21
C GLU A 66 9.57 6.36 -5.87
N ILE A 67 9.95 5.08 -5.74
CA ILE A 67 9.26 3.98 -6.40
C ILE A 67 8.91 2.88 -5.41
N ILE A 68 7.64 2.54 -5.36
CA ILE A 68 7.12 1.42 -4.59
C ILE A 68 6.59 0.36 -5.55
N VAL A 69 7.03 -0.88 -5.37
CA VAL A 69 6.58 -2.03 -6.17
C VAL A 69 5.85 -3.04 -5.29
N LEU A 70 4.65 -3.45 -5.70
CA LEU A 70 4.00 -4.65 -5.19
C LEU A 70 4.34 -5.81 -6.12
N ASP A 71 5.05 -6.82 -5.60
CA ASP A 71 5.62 -7.93 -6.37
C ASP A 71 4.97 -9.27 -5.97
N PRO A 72 3.89 -9.69 -6.64
CA PRO A 72 3.24 -10.97 -6.36
C PRO A 72 3.99 -12.18 -6.94
N GLU A 73 4.95 -11.98 -7.83
CA GLU A 73 5.67 -13.05 -8.52
C GLU A 73 7.13 -13.22 -8.09
N HIS A 74 7.63 -12.32 -7.22
CA HIS A 74 9.02 -12.34 -6.74
C HIS A 74 10.05 -12.11 -7.86
N GLU A 75 9.74 -11.16 -8.74
CA GLU A 75 10.59 -10.86 -9.89
C GLU A 75 11.57 -9.70 -9.67
N TYR A 76 11.37 -8.86 -8.63
CA TYR A 76 12.09 -7.59 -8.44
C TYR A 76 13.21 -7.65 -7.41
N GLU A 77 13.43 -8.77 -6.72
CA GLU A 77 14.43 -8.89 -5.66
C GLU A 77 15.86 -8.54 -6.12
N GLU A 78 16.27 -9.11 -7.28
CA GLU A 78 17.61 -8.86 -7.81
C GLU A 78 17.80 -7.39 -8.21
N LEU A 79 16.80 -6.79 -8.85
CA LEU A 79 16.83 -5.37 -9.19
C LEU A 79 16.96 -4.52 -7.92
N CYS A 80 16.17 -4.82 -6.90
CA CYS A 80 16.18 -4.13 -5.63
C CYS A 80 17.57 -4.15 -4.98
N LYS A 81 18.20 -5.32 -4.94
CA LYS A 81 19.58 -5.48 -4.44
C LYS A 81 20.60 -4.69 -5.24
N MET A 82 20.48 -4.67 -6.58
CA MET A 82 21.43 -3.97 -7.47
C MET A 82 21.43 -2.46 -7.27
N VAL A 83 20.30 -1.87 -6.93
CA VAL A 83 20.16 -0.41 -6.70
C VAL A 83 20.21 -0.02 -5.22
N ASN A 84 20.54 -0.96 -4.32
CA ASN A 84 20.50 -0.79 -2.86
C ASN A 84 19.12 -0.33 -2.35
N GLY A 85 18.06 -0.85 -2.98
CA GLY A 85 16.68 -0.64 -2.55
C GLY A 85 16.31 -1.49 -1.34
N GLU A 86 15.15 -1.25 -0.79
CA GLU A 86 14.60 -2.01 0.33
C GLU A 86 13.64 -3.10 -0.17
N TYR A 87 13.97 -4.36 0.14
CA TYR A 87 13.14 -5.51 -0.23
C TYR A 87 12.45 -6.10 0.99
N ILE A 88 11.13 -5.97 1.04
CA ILE A 88 10.29 -6.37 2.15
C ILE A 88 9.47 -7.58 1.72
N ASN A 89 9.78 -8.73 2.30
CA ASN A 89 9.04 -9.96 2.02
C ASN A 89 7.97 -10.19 3.09
N PHE A 90 6.70 -10.16 2.68
CA PHE A 90 5.58 -10.53 3.54
C PHE A 90 5.28 -12.01 3.42
N THR A 91 5.66 -12.75 4.45
CA THR A 91 5.38 -14.19 4.57
C THR A 91 4.99 -14.49 6.02
N PHE A 92 4.35 -15.63 6.24
CA PHE A 92 4.08 -16.12 7.58
C PHE A 92 5.40 -16.27 8.36
N GLY A 93 5.52 -15.56 9.48
CA GLY A 93 6.74 -15.53 10.28
C GLY A 93 7.81 -14.54 9.80
N SER A 94 7.54 -13.73 8.78
CA SER A 94 8.40 -12.64 8.36
C SER A 94 8.70 -11.70 9.52
N GLN A 95 9.89 -11.08 9.47
CA GLN A 95 10.26 -10.04 10.44
C GLN A 95 9.59 -8.69 10.15
N ALA A 96 9.15 -8.48 8.91
CA ALA A 96 8.45 -7.28 8.50
C ALA A 96 7.06 -7.21 9.13
N LYS A 97 6.75 -6.12 9.80
CA LYS A 97 5.48 -5.84 10.48
C LYS A 97 4.97 -4.48 10.05
N ILE A 98 3.69 -4.42 9.74
CA ILE A 98 3.00 -3.16 9.46
C ILE A 98 1.79 -3.06 10.38
N ASN A 99 1.74 -2.01 11.18
CA ASN A 99 0.57 -1.67 11.95
C ASN A 99 -0.37 -0.80 11.10
N PRO A 100 -1.55 -1.28 10.70
CA PRO A 100 -2.46 -0.47 9.89
C PRO A 100 -2.94 0.80 10.59
N PHE A 101 -2.84 0.86 11.92
CA PHE A 101 -3.27 1.99 12.73
C PHE A 101 -2.22 3.11 12.85
N ASP A 102 -1.02 2.91 12.34
CA ASP A 102 0.01 3.94 12.41
C ASP A 102 -0.45 5.22 11.72
N LEU A 103 -0.21 6.36 12.37
CA LEU A 103 -0.41 7.67 11.80
C LEU A 103 0.87 8.09 11.06
N SER A 104 0.71 8.74 9.91
CA SER A 104 1.84 9.29 9.18
C SER A 104 2.04 10.74 9.62
N ASN A 105 3.21 11.11 10.08
CA ASN A 105 3.49 12.52 10.47
C ASN A 105 3.74 13.42 9.23
N LEU A 106 3.11 13.10 8.09
CA LEU A 106 3.35 13.75 6.79
C LEU A 106 2.26 14.74 6.38
N TYR A 107 1.25 14.98 7.25
CA TYR A 107 0.14 15.88 6.93
C TYR A 107 0.52 17.34 7.21
N GLU A 108 0.03 18.23 6.35
CA GLU A 108 0.16 19.68 6.53
C GLU A 108 -0.71 20.19 7.69
N GLU A 109 -0.31 21.30 8.30
CA GLU A 109 -1.10 21.93 9.39
C GLU A 109 -2.54 22.20 8.92
N GLY A 110 -3.51 21.60 9.60
CA GLY A 110 -4.95 21.77 9.35
C GLY A 110 -5.65 20.58 8.70
N GLU A 111 -4.94 19.54 8.30
CA GLU A 111 -5.56 18.30 7.83
C GLU A 111 -5.97 17.38 9.00
N ASN A 112 -7.11 16.71 8.83
CA ASN A 112 -7.60 15.73 9.81
C ASN A 112 -7.00 14.35 9.52
N GLU A 113 -5.74 14.16 9.90
CA GLU A 113 -5.02 12.90 9.69
C GLU A 113 -5.77 11.70 10.29
N LEU A 114 -6.20 11.81 11.55
CA LEU A 114 -6.95 10.74 12.21
C LEU A 114 -8.23 10.39 11.45
N GLY A 115 -8.97 11.38 10.95
CA GLY A 115 -10.18 11.13 10.17
C GLY A 115 -9.90 10.38 8.87
N GLN A 116 -8.86 10.78 8.13
CA GLN A 116 -8.45 10.09 6.90
C GLN A 116 -7.95 8.66 7.19
N LYS A 117 -7.21 8.48 8.27
CA LYS A 117 -6.76 7.16 8.71
C LYS A 117 -7.95 6.25 9.06
N ILE A 118 -8.96 6.74 9.78
CA ILE A 118 -10.17 5.98 10.09
C ILE A 118 -10.88 5.53 8.81
N LEU A 119 -11.01 6.41 7.80
CA LEU A 119 -11.60 6.05 6.51
C LEU A 119 -10.78 4.97 5.78
N SER A 120 -9.46 5.08 5.80
CA SER A 120 -8.56 4.09 5.22
C SER A 120 -8.69 2.73 5.93
N LEU A 121 -8.78 2.73 7.27
CA LEU A 121 -9.00 1.53 8.08
C LEU A 121 -10.35 0.87 7.78
N HIS A 122 -11.41 1.64 7.57
CA HIS A 122 -12.69 1.09 7.11
C HIS A 122 -12.55 0.31 5.81
N GLY A 123 -11.83 0.87 4.82
CA GLY A 123 -11.55 0.19 3.55
C GLY A 123 -10.80 -1.12 3.74
N LEU A 124 -9.72 -1.12 4.52
CA LEU A 124 -8.93 -2.30 4.83
C LEU A 124 -9.75 -3.36 5.58
N LEU A 125 -10.42 -2.96 6.66
CA LEU A 125 -11.20 -3.88 7.48
C LEU A 125 -12.40 -4.47 6.72
N LYS A 126 -12.99 -3.74 5.78
CA LYS A 126 -14.02 -4.28 4.89
C LYS A 126 -13.50 -5.42 4.02
N VAL A 127 -12.27 -5.31 3.52
CA VAL A 127 -11.61 -6.41 2.79
C VAL A 127 -11.32 -7.58 3.73
N MET A 128 -10.81 -7.32 4.93
CA MET A 128 -10.42 -8.35 5.90
C MET A 128 -11.60 -9.10 6.50
N LEU A 129 -12.68 -8.39 6.84
CA LEU A 129 -13.86 -8.95 7.53
C LEU A 129 -14.96 -9.41 6.58
N GLY A 130 -14.89 -9.00 5.30
CA GLY A 130 -15.93 -9.28 4.30
C GLY A 130 -17.11 -8.32 4.38
N GLU A 131 -18.22 -8.72 3.76
CA GLU A 131 -19.44 -7.88 3.74
C GLU A 131 -19.98 -7.63 5.15
N MET A 132 -20.39 -6.40 5.40
CA MET A 132 -20.95 -5.93 6.66
C MET A 132 -22.29 -5.25 6.43
N THR A 133 -23.20 -5.40 7.40
CA THR A 133 -24.44 -4.62 7.43
C THR A 133 -24.15 -3.17 7.83
N PRO A 134 -25.02 -2.21 7.52
CA PRO A 134 -24.86 -0.82 7.96
C PRO A 134 -24.72 -0.67 9.48
N GLN A 135 -25.34 -1.58 10.25
CA GLN A 135 -25.22 -1.61 11.71
C GLN A 135 -23.82 -2.05 12.13
N GLN A 136 -23.27 -3.09 11.51
CA GLN A 136 -21.90 -3.55 11.75
C GLN A 136 -20.86 -2.49 11.36
N GLU A 137 -21.06 -1.78 10.23
CA GLU A 137 -20.18 -0.67 9.84
C GLU A 137 -20.17 0.44 10.90
N ALA A 138 -21.33 0.80 11.45
CA ALA A 138 -21.42 1.80 12.51
C ALA A 138 -20.78 1.34 13.84
N ILE A 139 -20.85 0.04 14.15
CA ILE A 139 -20.18 -0.55 15.31
C ILE A 139 -18.66 -0.52 15.12
N LEU A 140 -18.20 -0.91 13.93
CA LEU A 140 -16.78 -0.90 13.58
C LEU A 140 -16.18 0.51 13.70
N ASP A 141 -16.88 1.54 13.18
CA ASP A 141 -16.47 2.93 13.30
C ASP A 141 -16.27 3.34 14.76
N ARG A 142 -17.24 3.05 15.61
CA ARG A 142 -17.14 3.34 17.04
C ARG A 142 -15.99 2.57 17.71
N ALA A 143 -15.74 1.34 17.31
CA ALA A 143 -14.66 0.52 17.86
C ALA A 143 -13.28 1.06 17.46
N ILE A 144 -13.11 1.50 16.20
CA ILE A 144 -11.87 2.13 15.74
C ILE A 144 -11.59 3.41 16.53
N ILE A 145 -12.60 4.30 16.64
CA ILE A 145 -12.48 5.55 17.41
C ILE A 145 -12.15 5.26 18.88
N ALA A 146 -12.81 4.26 19.49
CA ALA A 146 -12.56 3.86 20.86
C ALA A 146 -11.14 3.34 21.07
N SER A 147 -10.60 2.59 20.11
CA SER A 147 -9.22 2.08 20.14
C SER A 147 -8.19 3.21 20.16
N TYR A 148 -8.34 4.22 19.30
CA TYR A 148 -7.47 5.39 19.33
C TYR A 148 -7.61 6.19 20.63
N LYS A 149 -8.84 6.41 21.08
CA LYS A 149 -9.11 7.13 22.32
C LYS A 149 -8.50 6.43 23.54
N ALA A 150 -8.51 5.10 23.59
CA ALA A 150 -7.88 4.33 24.64
C ALA A 150 -6.35 4.51 24.71
N LYS A 151 -5.71 4.86 23.60
CA LYS A 151 -4.29 5.24 23.51
C LYS A 151 -4.06 6.74 23.74
N GLY A 152 -5.11 7.51 24.05
CA GLY A 152 -5.04 8.95 24.25
C GLY A 152 -4.88 9.74 22.94
N ILE A 153 -5.20 9.12 21.79
CA ILE A 153 -5.17 9.75 20.47
C ILE A 153 -6.57 10.30 20.18
N THR A 154 -6.63 11.58 19.83
CA THR A 154 -7.85 12.35 19.55
C THR A 154 -7.65 13.18 18.26
N PRO A 155 -8.68 13.88 17.76
CA PRO A 155 -8.51 14.82 16.66
C PRO A 155 -7.53 15.97 16.92
N ASP A 156 -7.11 16.19 18.19
CA ASP A 156 -6.04 17.14 18.52
C ASP A 156 -4.69 16.61 18.01
N PRO A 157 -4.02 17.30 17.07
CA PRO A 157 -2.74 16.87 16.50
C PRO A 157 -1.65 16.58 17.55
N ASN A 158 -1.65 17.30 18.67
CA ASN A 158 -0.67 17.08 19.73
C ASN A 158 -0.78 15.70 20.37
N THR A 159 -1.93 15.04 20.27
CA THR A 159 -2.16 13.69 20.81
C THR A 159 -1.78 12.59 19.82
N GLN A 160 -1.56 12.92 18.55
CA GLN A 160 -1.34 11.95 17.49
C GLN A 160 0.10 11.41 17.46
N THR A 161 0.99 11.97 18.28
CA THR A 161 2.33 11.44 18.53
C THR A 161 2.34 10.28 19.53
N ASN A 162 1.22 9.97 20.16
CA ASN A 162 1.10 8.82 21.05
C ASN A 162 1.21 7.51 20.26
N THR A 163 1.57 6.43 20.98
CA THR A 163 1.63 5.09 20.37
C THR A 163 0.28 4.66 19.83
N PRO A 164 0.15 4.34 18.54
CA PRO A 164 -1.11 3.95 17.93
C PRO A 164 -1.64 2.62 18.50
N PRO A 165 -2.95 2.37 18.39
CA PRO A 165 -3.51 1.07 18.74
C PRO A 165 -2.99 -0.04 17.83
N LEU A 166 -3.14 -1.28 18.26
CA LEU A 166 -2.91 -2.48 17.46
C LEU A 166 -4.25 -3.14 17.12
N MET A 167 -4.22 -4.14 16.24
CA MET A 167 -5.40 -4.93 15.90
C MET A 167 -6.05 -5.58 17.12
N GLU A 168 -5.24 -6.00 18.11
CA GLU A 168 -5.72 -6.51 19.39
C GLU A 168 -6.51 -5.46 20.20
N ASP A 169 -6.16 -4.18 20.11
CA ASP A 169 -6.89 -3.12 20.80
C ASP A 169 -8.28 -2.91 20.15
N LEU A 170 -8.38 -3.02 18.83
CA LEU A 170 -9.66 -3.01 18.11
C LEU A 170 -10.54 -4.20 18.52
N TYR A 171 -9.96 -5.40 18.60
CA TYR A 171 -10.66 -6.59 19.05
C TYR A 171 -11.25 -6.40 20.47
N LYS A 172 -10.44 -5.89 21.40
CA LYS A 172 -10.88 -5.59 22.77
C LYS A 172 -12.00 -4.55 22.81
N ALA A 173 -11.93 -3.55 21.93
CA ALA A 173 -12.98 -2.54 21.82
C ALA A 173 -14.31 -3.14 21.31
N LEU A 174 -14.26 -4.06 20.34
CA LEU A 174 -15.44 -4.77 19.83
C LEU A 174 -16.07 -5.66 20.92
N VAL A 175 -15.28 -6.52 21.57
CA VAL A 175 -15.75 -7.39 22.66
C VAL A 175 -16.36 -6.57 23.79
N GLY A 176 -15.78 -5.43 24.13
CA GLY A 176 -16.28 -4.55 25.21
C GLY A 176 -17.60 -3.84 24.88
N MET A 177 -18.15 -3.94 23.67
CA MET A 177 -19.44 -3.35 23.31
C MET A 177 -20.64 -4.21 23.69
N GLU A 178 -20.44 -5.50 23.98
CA GLU A 178 -21.46 -6.45 24.46
C GLU A 178 -22.74 -6.47 23.59
N GLN A 179 -22.57 -6.50 22.25
CA GLN A 179 -23.66 -6.57 21.25
C GLN A 179 -23.40 -7.75 20.31
N ASP A 180 -24.45 -8.45 19.88
CA ASP A 180 -24.34 -9.62 19.00
C ASP A 180 -23.56 -9.30 17.70
N GLU A 181 -23.78 -8.12 17.14
CA GLU A 181 -23.09 -7.68 15.92
C GLU A 181 -21.61 -7.34 16.17
N SER A 182 -21.25 -6.84 17.37
CA SER A 182 -19.85 -6.61 17.73
C SER A 182 -19.12 -7.91 17.99
N ASP A 183 -19.79 -8.91 18.54
CA ASP A 183 -19.24 -10.25 18.78
C ASP A 183 -18.98 -10.97 17.45
N ASP A 184 -19.86 -10.83 16.45
CA ASP A 184 -19.64 -11.37 15.11
C ASP A 184 -18.41 -10.72 14.44
N LEU A 185 -18.27 -9.40 14.51
CA LEU A 185 -17.08 -8.70 14.00
C LEU A 185 -15.81 -9.11 14.74
N ALA A 186 -15.86 -9.25 16.06
CA ALA A 186 -14.73 -9.71 16.87
C ALA A 186 -14.32 -11.14 16.48
N ALA A 187 -15.28 -12.04 16.28
CA ALA A 187 -15.00 -13.41 15.84
C ALA A 187 -14.34 -13.48 14.47
N ARG A 188 -14.76 -12.63 13.52
CA ARG A 188 -14.12 -12.53 12.20
C ARG A 188 -12.71 -11.95 12.29
N LEU A 189 -12.48 -11.01 13.22
CA LEU A 189 -11.17 -10.37 13.42
C LEU A 189 -10.17 -11.30 14.10
N GLU A 190 -10.64 -12.26 14.90
CA GLU A 190 -9.81 -13.15 15.73
C GLU A 190 -8.77 -13.92 14.92
N LYS A 191 -9.07 -14.30 13.67
CA LYS A 191 -8.14 -15.01 12.78
C LYS A 191 -6.86 -14.22 12.50
N PHE A 192 -6.92 -12.88 12.55
CA PHE A 192 -5.76 -11.99 12.32
C PHE A 192 -4.95 -11.72 13.60
N ILE A 193 -5.49 -12.04 14.76
CA ILE A 193 -4.88 -11.75 16.07
C ILE A 193 -4.29 -13.01 16.70
N THR A 194 -5.08 -14.08 16.78
CA THR A 194 -4.70 -15.34 17.43
C THR A 194 -4.61 -16.49 16.44
N GLY A 195 -5.21 -16.35 15.26
CA GLY A 195 -5.31 -17.39 14.24
C GLY A 195 -4.11 -17.45 13.28
N SER A 196 -4.37 -18.02 12.10
CA SER A 196 -3.35 -18.29 11.06
C SER A 196 -2.63 -17.06 10.55
N PHE A 197 -3.27 -15.88 10.59
CA PHE A 197 -2.72 -14.62 10.07
C PHE A 197 -2.06 -13.73 11.14
N ARG A 198 -1.85 -14.30 12.33
CA ARG A 198 -1.21 -13.58 13.42
C ARG A 198 0.19 -13.10 13.06
N GLY A 199 0.50 -11.88 13.47
CA GLY A 199 1.87 -11.37 13.49
C GLY A 199 2.28 -10.55 12.28
N ILE A 200 1.41 -10.35 11.28
CA ILE A 200 1.64 -9.39 10.18
C ILE A 200 1.14 -8.01 10.60
N PHE A 201 -0.10 -7.92 11.11
CA PHE A 201 -0.81 -6.67 11.39
C PHE A 201 -0.99 -6.36 12.90
N ASP A 202 -0.61 -7.28 13.79
CA ASP A 202 -0.82 -7.15 15.24
C ASP A 202 0.50 -6.86 15.99
N LYS A 203 1.34 -6.03 15.40
CA LYS A 203 2.61 -5.58 15.99
C LYS A 203 2.91 -4.15 15.54
N PRO A 204 3.64 -3.38 16.35
CA PRO A 204 4.16 -2.09 15.89
C PRO A 204 4.93 -2.27 14.57
N SER A 205 4.79 -1.30 13.67
CA SER A 205 5.56 -1.30 12.42
C SER A 205 7.06 -1.26 12.72
N ASN A 206 7.80 -2.05 11.97
CA ASN A 206 9.25 -2.05 11.96
C ASN A 206 9.82 -1.89 10.54
N VAL A 207 8.94 -1.55 9.60
CA VAL A 207 9.30 -1.25 8.22
C VAL A 207 9.42 0.27 8.12
N ASP A 208 10.61 0.73 7.78
CA ASP A 208 10.90 2.14 7.55
C ASP A 208 11.18 2.34 6.05
N ILE A 209 10.23 2.97 5.36
CA ILE A 209 10.31 3.20 3.90
C ILE A 209 11.10 4.49 3.68
N GLN A 210 12.44 4.42 3.79
CA GLN A 210 13.34 5.55 3.52
C GLN A 210 14.09 5.40 2.19
N SER A 211 14.03 4.22 1.58
CA SER A 211 14.70 3.97 0.31
C SER A 211 13.92 4.58 -0.86
N PRO A 212 14.60 5.19 -1.84
CA PRO A 212 13.94 5.65 -3.07
C PRO A 212 13.35 4.48 -3.89
N PHE A 213 13.75 3.24 -3.60
CA PHE A 213 13.17 2.06 -4.24
C PHE A 213 12.82 0.99 -3.20
N THR A 214 11.54 0.76 -3.01
CA THR A 214 11.02 -0.24 -2.07
C THR A 214 10.17 -1.26 -2.78
N VAL A 215 10.42 -2.53 -2.53
CA VAL A 215 9.68 -3.67 -3.10
C VAL A 215 8.99 -4.44 -1.99
N PHE A 216 7.67 -4.55 -2.07
CA PHE A 216 6.86 -5.40 -1.22
C PHE A 216 6.55 -6.72 -1.95
N SER A 217 7.21 -7.80 -1.57
CA SER A 217 6.90 -9.13 -2.08
C SER A 217 5.78 -9.76 -1.29
N VAL A 218 4.72 -10.15 -2.00
CA VAL A 218 3.52 -10.78 -1.42
C VAL A 218 3.29 -12.19 -1.98
N LYS A 219 4.27 -12.77 -2.64
CA LYS A 219 4.17 -14.09 -3.30
C LYS A 219 3.82 -15.21 -2.34
N GLU A 220 4.39 -15.17 -1.14
CA GLU A 220 4.19 -16.20 -0.12
C GLU A 220 2.99 -15.95 0.78
N MET A 221 2.24 -14.87 0.53
CA MET A 221 0.95 -14.65 1.18
C MET A 221 -0.12 -15.53 0.52
N GLU A 222 -1.03 -16.07 1.32
CA GLU A 222 -2.19 -16.79 0.79
C GLU A 222 -3.06 -15.86 -0.08
N GLU A 223 -3.78 -16.42 -1.06
CA GLU A 223 -4.62 -15.63 -1.99
C GLU A 223 -5.62 -14.71 -1.28
N GLU A 224 -6.08 -15.10 -0.08
CA GLU A 224 -7.00 -14.31 0.74
C GLU A 224 -6.38 -13.02 1.31
N LEU A 225 -5.06 -12.90 1.30
CA LEU A 225 -4.32 -11.74 1.84
C LEU A 225 -3.57 -10.94 0.76
N ARG A 226 -3.57 -11.41 -0.49
CA ARG A 226 -3.01 -10.72 -1.65
C ARG A 226 -3.97 -9.66 -2.17
#